data_f5977ba3b0ca7d1ff57aea5f03f306cf
#
_entry.id   f5977ba3b0ca7d1ff57aea5f03f306cf
#
_cell.length_a   1.000
_cell.length_b   1.000
_cell.length_c   1.000
_cell.angle_alpha   90.00
_cell.angle_beta   90.00
_cell.angle_gamma   90.00
#
_symmetry.space_group_name_H-M   'P 1'
#
loop_
_entity.id
_entity.type
_entity.pdbx_description
1 polymer ?
#
loop_
_entity_poly.entity_id
_entity_poly.type
_entity_poly.pdbx_seq_one_letter_code
_entity_poly.pdbx_strand_id
1 'polypeptide(L)'
;MYKRQVIYKNKKNTLSFKNTYGAAKISLEGVEKINKKISDKVKAELLNYQKNKLESQLKTGDYKVTLFGAGSSGKTSIARSLLKNIVGQTSAKIGTTKQINSYKIRIPILKRNINIVDTPGLFEPSKLGEEREKATIIQASNSDLVLFVLDQDINKYENYLIKELLKLRKKIIIVLNKCDLRSRDENNLIKENIISITSARKNKISVVQTIAVPQKSPYTKSDALNLVPEVGSLFREIIETLDNNGEELLADNILFRSNKLGIKSKNFVQEQRYLMSNKVINKYMWITGGVILVNPLPAVDFLTTTSVNLQMIMELSKIYEIKLTKKDAKDLATSLLSALAKQGILKGGLAILSPALATSLTKIILSKSIQSVTAGWLIRIVGLSLIEYFKN
;
A
#
# COMPACT_ATOMS: atom_id res chain seq x y z
N MET A 1 -8.25 -22.54 -38.50
CA MET A 1 -7.32 -22.43 -37.34
C MET A 1 -7.49 -21.17 -36.53
N TYR A 2 -7.70 -20.00 -37.11
CA TYR A 2 -7.83 -18.71 -36.42
C TYR A 2 -9.00 -18.64 -35.42
N LYS A 3 -10.19 -19.15 -35.75
CA LYS A 3 -11.36 -19.16 -34.82
C LYS A 3 -11.15 -19.99 -33.54
N ARG A 4 -10.40 -21.09 -33.58
CA ARG A 4 -10.12 -21.90 -32.39
C ARG A 4 -9.14 -21.23 -31.42
N GLN A 5 -8.14 -20.50 -31.94
CA GLN A 5 -7.16 -19.77 -31.10
C GLN A 5 -7.82 -18.57 -30.39
N VAL A 6 -8.74 -17.86 -31.04
CA VAL A 6 -9.50 -16.74 -30.44
C VAL A 6 -10.43 -17.24 -29.33
N ILE A 7 -11.12 -18.37 -29.53
CA ILE A 7 -12.00 -18.98 -28.52
C ILE A 7 -11.22 -19.48 -27.31
N TYR A 8 -10.03 -20.05 -27.51
CA TYR A 8 -9.17 -20.53 -26.40
C TYR A 8 -8.57 -19.37 -25.59
N LYS A 9 -8.16 -18.28 -26.27
CA LYS A 9 -7.64 -17.07 -25.64
C LYS A 9 -8.73 -16.36 -24.82
N ASN A 10 -9.95 -16.25 -25.33
CA ASN A 10 -11.08 -15.69 -24.60
C ASN A 10 -11.50 -16.54 -23.39
N LYS A 11 -11.42 -17.87 -23.45
CA LYS A 11 -11.77 -18.76 -22.34
C LYS A 11 -10.75 -18.69 -21.20
N LYS A 12 -9.46 -18.53 -21.51
CA LYS A 12 -8.39 -18.36 -20.52
C LYS A 12 -8.48 -16.99 -19.81
N ASN A 13 -8.78 -15.94 -20.57
CA ASN A 13 -8.94 -14.58 -20.03
C ASN A 13 -10.21 -14.46 -19.14
N THR A 14 -11.30 -15.14 -19.49
CA THR A 14 -12.52 -15.13 -18.65
C THR A 14 -12.35 -15.89 -17.34
N LEU A 15 -11.56 -16.96 -17.29
CA LEU A 15 -11.25 -17.69 -16.05
C LEU A 15 -10.33 -16.87 -15.14
N SER A 16 -9.30 -16.22 -15.71
CA SER A 16 -8.38 -15.36 -14.96
C SER A 16 -9.14 -14.16 -14.37
N PHE A 17 -9.96 -13.49 -15.15
CA PHE A 17 -10.80 -12.38 -14.68
C PHE A 17 -11.74 -12.80 -13.53
N LYS A 18 -12.46 -13.93 -13.65
CA LYS A 18 -13.36 -14.41 -12.60
C LYS A 18 -12.61 -14.63 -11.28
N ASN A 19 -11.41 -15.18 -11.34
CA ASN A 19 -10.57 -15.41 -10.17
C ASN A 19 -10.11 -14.09 -9.54
N THR A 20 -9.63 -13.16 -10.34
CA THR A 20 -9.15 -11.85 -9.88
C THR A 20 -10.28 -10.99 -9.33
N TYR A 21 -11.42 -10.95 -10.00
CA TYR A 21 -12.62 -10.25 -9.54
C TYR A 21 -13.11 -10.81 -8.20
N GLY A 22 -13.19 -12.15 -8.08
CA GLY A 22 -13.54 -12.83 -6.83
C GLY A 22 -12.58 -12.49 -5.70
N ALA A 23 -11.27 -12.51 -5.96
CA ALA A 23 -10.25 -12.15 -4.99
C ALA A 23 -10.38 -10.67 -4.54
N ALA A 24 -10.64 -9.74 -5.46
CA ALA A 24 -10.85 -8.34 -5.12
C ALA A 24 -12.09 -8.14 -4.23
N LYS A 25 -13.18 -8.85 -4.52
CA LYS A 25 -14.42 -8.83 -3.73
C LYS A 25 -14.18 -9.37 -2.31
N ILE A 26 -13.54 -10.54 -2.18
CA ILE A 26 -13.20 -11.14 -0.89
C ILE A 26 -12.29 -10.20 -0.07
N SER A 27 -11.32 -9.55 -0.72
CA SER A 27 -10.44 -8.58 -0.05
C SER A 27 -11.23 -7.38 0.49
N LEU A 28 -12.19 -6.84 -0.28
CA LEU A 28 -13.06 -5.74 0.17
C LEU A 28 -13.98 -6.15 1.32
N GLU A 29 -14.54 -7.36 1.30
CA GLU A 29 -15.31 -7.93 2.41
C GLU A 29 -14.44 -8.10 3.66
N GLY A 30 -13.18 -8.52 3.48
CA GLY A 30 -12.20 -8.61 4.57
C GLY A 30 -11.92 -7.25 5.21
N VAL A 31 -11.76 -6.20 4.42
CA VAL A 31 -11.60 -4.82 4.91
C VAL A 31 -12.82 -4.39 5.73
N GLU A 32 -14.03 -4.69 5.28
CA GLU A 32 -15.26 -4.35 6.00
C GLU A 32 -15.32 -5.02 7.38
N LYS A 33 -14.97 -6.32 7.46
CA LYS A 33 -14.91 -7.05 8.73
C LYS A 33 -13.91 -6.42 9.72
N ILE A 34 -12.77 -5.95 9.22
CA ILE A 34 -11.76 -5.28 10.07
C ILE A 34 -12.25 -3.90 10.50
N ASN A 35 -12.87 -3.12 9.62
CA ASN A 35 -13.37 -1.79 9.93
C ASN A 35 -14.44 -1.79 11.02
N LYS A 36 -15.26 -2.84 11.11
CA LYS A 36 -16.26 -3.04 12.19
C LYS A 36 -15.63 -3.14 13.59
N LYS A 37 -14.33 -3.45 13.68
CA LYS A 37 -13.58 -3.54 14.95
C LYS A 37 -12.96 -2.23 15.38
N ILE A 38 -13.04 -1.17 14.57
CA ILE A 38 -12.47 0.13 14.86
C ILE A 38 -13.49 0.93 15.72
N SER A 39 -13.10 1.29 16.93
CA SER A 39 -13.96 2.05 17.87
C SER A 39 -14.03 3.54 17.50
N ASP A 40 -13.00 4.09 16.87
CA ASP A 40 -12.98 5.47 16.39
C ASP A 40 -13.91 5.59 15.18
N LYS A 41 -15.07 6.19 15.40
CA LYS A 41 -16.12 6.35 14.38
C LYS A 41 -15.63 7.10 13.15
N VAL A 42 -14.85 8.17 13.32
CA VAL A 42 -14.34 8.99 12.20
C VAL A 42 -13.38 8.17 11.33
N LYS A 43 -12.44 7.45 11.96
CA LYS A 43 -11.51 6.57 11.24
C LYS A 43 -12.26 5.44 10.53
N ALA A 44 -13.23 4.82 11.20
CA ALA A 44 -14.04 3.74 10.61
C ALA A 44 -14.86 4.23 9.41
N GLU A 45 -15.51 5.38 9.51
CA GLU A 45 -16.26 6.00 8.40
C GLU A 45 -15.38 6.35 7.20
N LEU A 46 -14.21 6.94 7.44
CA LEU A 46 -13.24 7.24 6.38
C LEU A 46 -12.80 5.98 5.64
N LEU A 47 -12.49 4.90 6.35
CA LEU A 47 -12.06 3.64 5.75
C LEU A 47 -13.22 2.95 5.00
N ASN A 48 -14.44 3.03 5.52
CA ASN A 48 -15.63 2.51 4.85
C ASN A 48 -15.95 3.32 3.59
N TYR A 49 -15.80 4.63 3.61
CA TYR A 49 -15.92 5.46 2.41
C TYR A 49 -14.89 5.04 1.34
N GLN A 50 -13.62 4.84 1.72
CA GLN A 50 -12.59 4.39 0.79
C GLN A 50 -12.90 2.99 0.24
N LYS A 51 -13.36 2.06 1.08
CA LYS A 51 -13.79 0.70 0.67
C LYS A 51 -14.97 0.77 -0.32
N ASN A 52 -16.00 1.55 -0.02
CA ASN A 52 -17.18 1.69 -0.88
C ASN A 52 -16.81 2.31 -2.24
N LYS A 53 -15.87 3.27 -2.27
CA LYS A 53 -15.34 3.83 -3.52
C LYS A 53 -14.64 2.77 -4.36
N LEU A 54 -13.84 1.88 -3.76
CA LEU A 54 -13.20 0.77 -4.47
C LEU A 54 -14.23 -0.24 -5.01
N GLU A 55 -15.25 -0.54 -4.23
CA GLU A 55 -16.33 -1.44 -4.64
C GLU A 55 -17.14 -0.87 -5.83
N SER A 56 -17.47 0.41 -5.79
CA SER A 56 -18.10 1.11 -6.89
C SER A 56 -17.21 1.11 -8.15
N GLN A 57 -15.90 1.33 -7.99
CA GLN A 57 -14.96 1.25 -9.10
C GLN A 57 -14.87 -0.14 -9.70
N LEU A 58 -14.91 -1.20 -8.89
CA LEU A 58 -14.94 -2.58 -9.37
C LEU A 58 -16.18 -2.87 -10.21
N LYS A 59 -17.34 -2.36 -9.82
CA LYS A 59 -18.62 -2.59 -10.51
C LYS A 59 -18.75 -1.77 -11.80
N THR A 60 -18.53 -0.47 -11.72
CA THR A 60 -18.87 0.49 -12.78
C THR A 60 -17.80 1.55 -13.06
N GLY A 61 -16.59 1.38 -12.50
CA GLY A 61 -15.52 2.36 -12.66
C GLY A 61 -14.95 2.41 -14.08
N ASP A 62 -14.31 3.52 -14.42
CA ASP A 62 -13.59 3.71 -15.67
C ASP A 62 -12.20 3.04 -15.60
N TYR A 63 -11.65 2.63 -16.74
CA TYR A 63 -10.24 2.21 -16.82
C TYR A 63 -9.33 3.41 -16.61
N LYS A 64 -8.39 3.29 -15.69
CA LYS A 64 -7.44 4.34 -15.37
C LYS A 64 -6.11 4.11 -16.07
N VAL A 65 -5.82 4.97 -17.05
CA VAL A 65 -4.58 4.97 -17.83
C VAL A 65 -3.74 6.16 -17.39
N THR A 66 -2.55 5.94 -16.86
CA THR A 66 -1.71 7.02 -16.32
C THR A 66 -0.44 7.19 -17.16
N LEU A 67 -0.19 8.43 -17.59
CA LEU A 67 1.07 8.85 -18.21
C LEU A 67 2.10 9.09 -17.09
N PHE A 68 3.23 8.41 -17.19
CA PHE A 68 4.28 8.41 -16.18
C PHE A 68 5.64 8.52 -16.86
N GLY A 69 6.60 9.25 -16.30
CA GLY A 69 7.93 9.44 -16.87
C GLY A 69 8.55 10.77 -16.51
N ALA A 70 9.75 11.03 -16.99
CA ALA A 70 10.56 12.22 -16.71
C ALA A 70 9.86 13.54 -17.06
N GLY A 71 10.30 14.64 -16.45
CA GLY A 71 9.95 15.97 -16.88
C GLY A 71 10.31 16.15 -18.38
N SER A 72 9.54 16.95 -19.10
CA SER A 72 9.77 17.22 -20.53
C SER A 72 9.74 16.03 -21.49
N SER A 73 9.45 14.79 -21.06
CA SER A 73 9.31 13.61 -21.94
C SER A 73 8.09 13.70 -22.88
N GLY A 74 7.20 14.67 -22.67
CA GLY A 74 6.06 14.93 -23.54
C GLY A 74 4.74 14.29 -23.11
N LYS A 75 4.58 13.92 -21.83
CA LYS A 75 3.33 13.30 -21.26
C LYS A 75 2.09 14.12 -21.59
N THR A 76 2.07 15.39 -21.26
CA THR A 76 0.95 16.31 -21.55
C THR A 76 0.67 16.44 -23.05
N SER A 77 1.73 16.45 -23.86
CA SER A 77 1.60 16.48 -25.32
C SER A 77 0.98 15.21 -25.87
N ILE A 78 1.38 14.05 -25.36
CA ILE A 78 0.77 12.75 -25.71
C ILE A 78 -0.72 12.74 -25.30
N ALA A 79 -1.04 13.16 -24.07
CA ALA A 79 -2.42 13.23 -23.62
C ALA A 79 -3.29 14.10 -24.58
N ARG A 80 -2.82 15.29 -24.92
CA ARG A 80 -3.51 16.22 -25.83
C ARG A 80 -3.66 15.65 -27.25
N SER A 81 -2.61 14.99 -27.77
CA SER A 81 -2.64 14.41 -29.11
C SER A 81 -3.54 13.18 -29.19
N LEU A 82 -3.55 12.33 -28.16
CA LEU A 82 -4.53 11.23 -28.05
C LEU A 82 -5.96 11.77 -28.03
N LEU A 83 -6.23 12.85 -27.27
CA LEU A 83 -7.53 13.48 -27.19
C LEU A 83 -7.97 14.07 -28.54
N LYS A 84 -7.09 14.76 -29.25
CA LYS A 84 -7.39 15.33 -30.59
C LYS A 84 -7.74 14.23 -31.61
N ASN A 85 -6.99 13.13 -31.61
CA ASN A 85 -7.28 11.98 -32.49
C ASN A 85 -8.63 11.34 -32.19
N ILE A 86 -9.08 11.37 -30.93
CA ILE A 86 -10.36 10.80 -30.50
C ILE A 86 -11.52 11.78 -30.78
N VAL A 87 -11.32 13.08 -30.51
CA VAL A 87 -12.36 14.14 -30.71
C VAL A 87 -12.70 14.29 -32.19
N GLY A 88 -11.77 14.03 -33.11
CA GLY A 88 -12.08 13.92 -34.55
C GLY A 88 -13.01 12.74 -34.89
N GLN A 89 -13.26 11.83 -33.97
CA GLN A 89 -14.09 10.65 -34.13
C GLN A 89 -15.31 10.58 -33.17
N THR A 90 -15.31 11.31 -32.05
CA THR A 90 -16.42 11.29 -31.07
C THR A 90 -16.42 12.54 -30.18
N SER A 91 -17.60 12.97 -29.70
CA SER A 91 -17.77 14.09 -28.77
C SER A 91 -17.21 13.80 -27.39
N ALA A 92 -16.01 14.26 -27.10
CA ALA A 92 -15.37 14.13 -25.78
C ALA A 92 -15.69 15.33 -24.87
N LYS A 93 -16.27 15.08 -23.67
CA LYS A 93 -16.39 16.09 -22.63
C LYS A 93 -15.09 16.17 -21.84
N ILE A 94 -14.44 17.33 -21.87
CA ILE A 94 -13.18 17.61 -21.16
C ILE A 94 -13.51 18.21 -19.79
N GLY A 95 -13.15 17.51 -18.71
CA GLY A 95 -13.21 18.03 -17.34
C GLY A 95 -11.80 18.28 -16.81
N THR A 96 -11.47 19.53 -16.44
CA THR A 96 -10.14 19.91 -15.91
C THR A 96 -10.16 20.07 -14.39
N THR A 97 -9.29 19.35 -13.70
CA THR A 97 -8.98 19.57 -12.27
C THR A 97 -7.57 20.11 -12.10
N LYS A 98 -7.40 21.17 -11.29
CA LYS A 98 -6.21 22.05 -11.25
C LYS A 98 -4.85 21.45 -10.82
N GLN A 99 -4.71 20.20 -10.44
CA GLN A 99 -3.42 19.63 -9.99
C GLN A 99 -3.02 18.30 -10.67
N ILE A 100 -3.96 17.51 -11.14
CA ILE A 100 -3.74 16.33 -11.96
C ILE A 100 -4.77 16.41 -13.08
N ASN A 101 -4.32 16.62 -14.31
CA ASN A 101 -5.22 16.68 -15.44
C ASN A 101 -5.72 15.27 -15.74
N SER A 102 -7.03 15.06 -15.66
CA SER A 102 -7.66 13.80 -16.04
C SER A 102 -8.68 14.01 -17.14
N TYR A 103 -8.68 13.13 -18.13
CA TYR A 103 -9.51 13.22 -19.32
C TYR A 103 -10.33 11.95 -19.46
N LYS A 104 -11.65 12.06 -19.38
CA LYS A 104 -12.56 10.93 -19.54
C LYS A 104 -12.98 10.79 -21.00
N ILE A 105 -12.80 9.58 -21.56
CA ILE A 105 -13.03 9.26 -22.95
C ILE A 105 -13.95 8.04 -23.04
N ARG A 106 -14.97 8.11 -23.87
CA ARG A 106 -15.80 6.96 -24.23
C ARG A 106 -15.37 6.41 -25.57
N ILE A 107 -15.04 5.12 -25.59
CA ILE A 107 -14.72 4.37 -26.81
C ILE A 107 -15.75 3.25 -26.95
N PRO A 108 -16.56 3.21 -28.02
CA PRO A 108 -17.68 2.29 -28.14
C PRO A 108 -17.34 0.81 -28.00
N ILE A 109 -16.16 0.38 -28.49
CA ILE A 109 -15.71 -1.01 -28.44
C ILE A 109 -15.36 -1.46 -27.01
N LEU A 110 -15.02 -0.54 -26.11
CA LEU A 110 -14.65 -0.87 -24.75
C LEU A 110 -15.86 -0.95 -23.84
N LYS A 111 -15.85 -1.88 -22.89
CA LYS A 111 -16.92 -2.04 -21.90
C LYS A 111 -17.06 -0.83 -20.98
N ARG A 112 -15.96 -0.12 -20.71
CA ARG A 112 -15.89 1.02 -19.79
C ARG A 112 -15.24 2.22 -20.46
N ASN A 113 -15.46 3.42 -19.90
CA ASN A 113 -14.73 4.59 -20.33
C ASN A 113 -13.25 4.47 -19.94
N ILE A 114 -12.40 5.25 -20.60
CA ILE A 114 -11.00 5.44 -20.22
C ILE A 114 -10.88 6.78 -19.50
N ASN A 115 -10.17 6.78 -18.39
CA ASN A 115 -9.73 7.99 -17.70
C ASN A 115 -8.22 8.11 -17.87
N ILE A 116 -7.76 8.98 -18.77
CA ILE A 116 -6.35 9.30 -18.98
C ILE A 116 -5.93 10.31 -17.93
N VAL A 117 -4.89 9.98 -17.18
CA VAL A 117 -4.34 10.81 -16.10
C VAL A 117 -2.95 11.29 -16.52
N ASP A 118 -2.81 12.60 -16.70
CA ASP A 118 -1.54 13.26 -16.91
C ASP A 118 -0.90 13.59 -15.56
N THR A 119 0.32 13.12 -15.31
CA THR A 119 1.02 13.32 -14.03
C THR A 119 2.15 14.31 -14.14
N PRO A 120 2.53 14.98 -13.04
CA PRO A 120 3.78 15.75 -12.98
C PRO A 120 4.99 14.92 -13.42
N GLY A 121 6.02 15.58 -13.91
CA GLY A 121 7.27 14.93 -14.30
C GLY A 121 8.04 14.37 -13.11
N LEU A 122 8.82 13.32 -13.36
CA LEU A 122 9.85 12.84 -12.44
C LEU A 122 11.09 13.75 -12.54
N PHE A 123 11.95 13.73 -11.54
CA PHE A 123 13.26 14.40 -11.54
C PHE A 123 13.24 15.94 -11.51
N GLU A 124 12.21 16.55 -10.92
CA GLU A 124 12.29 17.99 -10.66
C GLU A 124 13.18 18.24 -9.43
N PRO A 125 14.32 18.96 -9.55
CA PRO A 125 15.26 19.17 -8.46
C PRO A 125 14.73 20.21 -7.45
N SER A 126 13.91 19.75 -6.51
CA SER A 126 13.44 20.57 -5.37
C SER A 126 12.79 19.69 -4.30
N LYS A 127 12.67 20.17 -3.06
CA LYS A 127 11.89 19.48 -2.01
C LYS A 127 10.44 19.22 -2.42
N LEU A 128 9.83 20.16 -3.13
CA LEU A 128 8.51 20.00 -3.76
C LEU A 128 8.54 18.93 -4.87
N GLY A 129 9.66 18.74 -5.57
CA GLY A 129 9.88 17.71 -6.57
C GLY A 129 9.82 16.30 -5.98
N GLU A 130 10.44 16.05 -4.83
CA GLU A 130 10.39 14.73 -4.15
C GLU A 130 8.98 14.35 -3.71
N GLU A 131 8.19 15.31 -3.20
CA GLU A 131 6.79 15.05 -2.83
C GLU A 131 5.93 14.75 -4.05
N ARG A 132 6.13 15.48 -5.16
CA ARG A 132 5.46 15.26 -6.44
C ARG A 132 5.84 13.91 -7.04
N GLU A 133 7.12 13.55 -6.96
CA GLU A 133 7.61 12.25 -7.44
C GLU A 133 6.95 11.09 -6.68
N LYS A 134 6.91 11.16 -5.34
CA LYS A 134 6.20 10.18 -4.50
C LYS A 134 4.72 10.09 -4.87
N ALA A 135 4.05 11.22 -5.03
CA ALA A 135 2.65 11.27 -5.45
C ALA A 135 2.45 10.66 -6.85
N THR A 136 3.37 10.91 -7.77
CA THR A 136 3.35 10.37 -9.14
C THR A 136 3.54 8.85 -9.15
N ILE A 137 4.47 8.32 -8.36
CA ILE A 137 4.68 6.86 -8.20
C ILE A 137 3.44 6.21 -7.59
N ILE A 138 2.83 6.82 -6.57
CA ILE A 138 1.58 6.35 -5.98
C ILE A 138 0.46 6.33 -7.04
N GLN A 139 0.38 7.37 -7.87
CA GLN A 139 -0.62 7.47 -8.92
C GLN A 139 -0.45 6.36 -9.97
N ALA A 140 0.79 6.11 -10.43
CA ALA A 140 1.11 5.02 -11.35
C ALA A 140 0.79 3.64 -10.74
N SER A 141 1.12 3.45 -9.44
CA SER A 141 0.82 2.20 -8.74
C SER A 141 -0.69 1.96 -8.53
N ASN A 142 -1.52 3.00 -8.60
CA ASN A 142 -2.97 2.93 -8.49
C ASN A 142 -3.69 2.97 -9.85
N SER A 143 -2.99 2.69 -10.94
CA SER A 143 -3.52 2.69 -12.30
C SER A 143 -3.73 1.27 -12.82
N ASP A 144 -4.64 1.12 -13.78
CA ASP A 144 -4.92 -0.15 -14.44
C ASP A 144 -3.89 -0.39 -15.56
N LEU A 145 -3.52 0.69 -16.27
CA LEU A 145 -2.50 0.70 -17.30
C LEU A 145 -1.57 1.89 -17.10
N VAL A 146 -0.25 1.67 -17.21
CA VAL A 146 0.78 2.73 -17.14
C VAL A 146 1.39 2.92 -18.52
N LEU A 147 1.35 4.16 -19.02
CA LEU A 147 2.11 4.60 -20.19
C LEU A 147 3.40 5.22 -19.70
N PHE A 148 4.51 4.48 -19.77
CA PHE A 148 5.82 4.95 -19.35
C PHE A 148 6.49 5.70 -20.50
N VAL A 149 6.52 7.04 -20.39
CA VAL A 149 6.96 7.93 -21.48
C VAL A 149 8.44 8.24 -21.34
N LEU A 150 9.19 7.88 -22.37
CA LEU A 150 10.61 8.18 -22.60
C LEU A 150 10.73 9.07 -23.81
N ASP A 151 11.70 9.97 -23.82
CA ASP A 151 12.07 10.78 -25.01
C ASP A 151 13.48 10.46 -25.53
N GLN A 152 14.17 9.53 -24.87
CA GLN A 152 15.50 9.02 -25.21
C GLN A 152 15.66 7.59 -24.73
N ASP A 153 16.85 7.03 -24.79
CA ASP A 153 17.13 5.71 -24.26
C ASP A 153 16.92 5.65 -22.74
N ILE A 154 16.57 4.47 -22.23
CA ILE A 154 16.23 4.25 -20.84
C ILE A 154 17.45 4.40 -19.92
N ASN A 155 17.33 5.20 -18.89
CA ASN A 155 18.36 5.33 -17.87
C ASN A 155 18.17 4.30 -16.72
N LYS A 156 19.19 4.21 -15.83
CA LYS A 156 19.20 3.24 -14.71
C LYS A 156 18.01 3.40 -13.77
N TYR A 157 17.61 4.63 -13.50
CA TYR A 157 16.52 4.92 -12.57
C TYR A 157 15.15 4.64 -13.19
N GLU A 158 14.95 4.99 -14.45
CA GLU A 158 13.73 4.65 -15.19
C GLU A 158 13.53 3.12 -15.28
N ASN A 159 14.61 2.39 -15.54
CA ASN A 159 14.60 0.92 -15.50
C ASN A 159 14.25 0.38 -14.11
N TYR A 160 14.78 0.99 -13.04
CA TYR A 160 14.41 0.64 -11.66
C TYR A 160 12.91 0.86 -11.42
N LEU A 161 12.36 2.01 -11.80
CA LEU A 161 10.94 2.31 -11.64
C LEU A 161 10.04 1.34 -12.43
N ILE A 162 10.41 1.01 -13.67
CA ILE A 162 9.69 0.01 -14.47
C ILE A 162 9.68 -1.34 -13.73
N LYS A 163 10.82 -1.78 -13.22
CA LYS A 163 10.92 -3.03 -12.45
C LYS A 163 10.05 -3.01 -11.19
N GLU A 164 10.02 -1.90 -10.46
CA GLU A 164 9.15 -1.75 -9.28
C GLU A 164 7.65 -1.83 -9.65
N LEU A 165 7.24 -1.16 -10.73
CA LEU A 165 5.87 -1.25 -11.22
C LEU A 165 5.50 -2.67 -11.68
N LEU A 166 6.43 -3.39 -12.31
CA LEU A 166 6.24 -4.79 -12.70
C LEU A 166 6.10 -5.72 -11.48
N LYS A 167 6.88 -5.49 -10.40
CA LYS A 167 6.73 -6.22 -9.13
C LYS A 167 5.32 -6.03 -8.54
N LEU A 168 4.74 -4.85 -8.73
CA LEU A 168 3.35 -4.55 -8.36
C LEU A 168 2.32 -5.09 -9.37
N ARG A 169 2.75 -5.93 -10.33
CA ARG A 169 1.93 -6.51 -11.40
C ARG A 169 1.22 -5.47 -12.29
N LYS A 170 1.82 -4.27 -12.44
CA LYS A 170 1.26 -3.27 -13.33
C LYS A 170 1.51 -3.60 -14.78
N LYS A 171 0.48 -3.45 -15.62
CA LYS A 171 0.63 -3.48 -17.07
C LYS A 171 1.25 -2.17 -17.53
N ILE A 172 2.34 -2.27 -18.29
CA ILE A 172 3.11 -1.11 -18.77
C ILE A 172 3.18 -1.18 -20.28
N ILE A 173 2.96 -0.04 -20.93
CA ILE A 173 3.35 0.22 -22.32
C ILE A 173 4.43 1.30 -22.25
N ILE A 174 5.59 1.05 -22.81
CA ILE A 174 6.64 2.06 -22.94
C ILE A 174 6.37 2.86 -24.20
N VAL A 175 6.38 4.17 -24.06
CA VAL A 175 6.13 5.13 -25.13
C VAL A 175 7.42 5.88 -25.41
N LEU A 176 8.10 5.58 -26.50
CA LEU A 176 9.25 6.35 -26.98
C LEU A 176 8.73 7.53 -27.80
N ASN A 177 8.78 8.71 -27.22
CA ASN A 177 8.27 9.94 -27.83
C ASN A 177 9.38 10.77 -28.48
N LYS A 178 9.00 11.80 -29.24
CA LYS A 178 9.91 12.68 -29.98
C LYS A 178 10.78 11.94 -31.00
N CYS A 179 10.19 10.93 -31.65
CA CYS A 179 10.91 10.14 -32.65
C CYS A 179 11.26 10.92 -33.93
N ASP A 180 10.67 12.09 -34.11
CA ASP A 180 10.99 13.06 -35.17
C ASP A 180 12.37 13.74 -35.01
N LEU A 181 12.94 13.74 -33.82
CA LEU A 181 14.24 14.34 -33.51
C LEU A 181 15.43 13.44 -33.85
N ARG A 182 15.20 12.20 -34.26
CA ARG A 182 16.23 11.19 -34.56
C ARG A 182 15.92 10.48 -35.87
N SER A 183 16.94 9.82 -36.42
CA SER A 183 16.75 8.95 -37.56
C SER A 183 15.88 7.75 -37.21
N ARG A 184 15.30 7.11 -38.22
CA ARG A 184 14.51 5.88 -38.04
C ARG A 184 15.34 4.75 -37.45
N ASP A 185 16.61 4.63 -37.89
CA ASP A 185 17.51 3.57 -37.43
C ASP A 185 17.91 3.78 -35.96
N GLU A 186 18.20 5.01 -35.53
CA GLU A 186 18.43 5.34 -34.12
C GLU A 186 17.21 5.02 -33.25
N ASN A 187 16.02 5.40 -33.68
CA ASN A 187 14.80 5.10 -32.95
C ASN A 187 14.58 3.59 -32.80
N ASN A 188 14.92 2.79 -33.83
CA ASN A 188 14.82 1.33 -33.77
C ASN A 188 15.87 0.73 -32.83
N LEU A 189 17.12 1.21 -32.85
CA LEU A 189 18.16 0.80 -31.91
C LEU A 189 17.76 1.07 -30.46
N ILE A 190 17.28 2.28 -30.15
CA ILE A 190 16.77 2.64 -28.83
C ILE A 190 15.61 1.71 -28.41
N LYS A 191 14.67 1.45 -29.32
CA LYS A 191 13.54 0.56 -29.06
C LYS A 191 14.02 -0.87 -28.73
N GLU A 192 14.96 -1.41 -29.49
CA GLU A 192 15.53 -2.74 -29.25
C GLU A 192 16.29 -2.80 -27.91
N ASN A 193 17.07 -1.77 -27.61
CA ASN A 193 17.76 -1.65 -26.33
C ASN A 193 16.77 -1.61 -25.15
N ILE A 194 15.73 -0.79 -25.22
CA ILE A 194 14.67 -0.74 -24.21
C ILE A 194 14.04 -2.12 -24.02
N ILE A 195 13.71 -2.81 -25.11
CA ILE A 195 13.13 -4.17 -25.06
C ILE A 195 14.11 -5.14 -24.38
N SER A 196 15.39 -5.11 -24.72
CA SER A 196 16.40 -5.99 -24.15
C SER A 196 16.57 -5.81 -22.64
N ILE A 197 16.57 -4.56 -22.19
CA ILE A 197 16.77 -4.19 -20.76
C ILE A 197 15.53 -4.47 -19.92
N THR A 198 14.33 -4.25 -20.48
CA THR A 198 13.07 -4.31 -19.72
C THR A 198 12.35 -5.65 -19.82
N SER A 199 12.61 -6.44 -20.86
CA SER A 199 11.99 -7.77 -21.03
C SER A 199 12.63 -8.79 -20.08
N ALA A 200 12.16 -8.85 -18.85
CA ALA A 200 12.39 -10.01 -18.00
C ALA A 200 11.68 -11.24 -18.61
N ARG A 201 12.31 -12.40 -18.54
CA ARG A 201 12.03 -13.69 -19.22
C ARG A 201 10.55 -14.12 -19.41
N LYS A 202 9.55 -13.45 -18.85
CA LYS A 202 8.12 -13.80 -18.97
C LYS A 202 7.19 -12.64 -19.36
N ASN A 203 7.59 -11.39 -19.26
CA ASN A 203 6.71 -10.24 -19.53
C ASN A 203 7.19 -9.48 -20.77
N LYS A 204 6.56 -9.74 -21.90
CA LYS A 204 6.78 -8.95 -23.12
C LYS A 204 6.15 -7.56 -22.91
N ILE A 205 7.00 -6.56 -22.69
CA ILE A 205 6.58 -5.15 -22.61
C ILE A 205 6.48 -4.61 -24.03
N SER A 206 5.37 -3.94 -24.33
CA SER A 206 5.19 -3.26 -25.61
C SER A 206 5.93 -1.92 -25.58
N VAL A 207 6.72 -1.64 -26.64
CA VAL A 207 7.40 -0.35 -26.85
C VAL A 207 6.84 0.29 -28.12
N VAL A 208 6.18 1.44 -27.96
CA VAL A 208 5.53 2.16 -29.06
C VAL A 208 6.24 3.49 -29.31
N GLN A 209 6.63 3.73 -30.55
CA GLN A 209 7.23 4.98 -31.01
C GLN A 209 6.12 6.00 -31.31
N THR A 210 6.32 7.26 -30.91
CA THR A 210 5.35 8.34 -31.10
C THR A 210 5.99 9.67 -31.40
N ILE A 211 5.20 10.55 -32.04
CA ILE A 211 5.49 11.96 -32.27
C ILE A 211 4.27 12.75 -31.78
N ALA A 212 4.30 13.22 -30.53
CA ALA A 212 3.15 13.93 -29.95
C ALA A 212 3.02 15.38 -30.44
N VAL A 213 4.14 16.06 -30.62
CA VAL A 213 4.23 17.41 -31.19
C VAL A 213 5.36 17.38 -32.21
N PRO A 214 5.05 17.29 -33.51
CA PRO A 214 6.06 17.28 -34.55
C PRO A 214 6.90 18.55 -34.56
N GLN A 215 8.21 18.38 -34.71
CA GLN A 215 9.18 19.49 -34.83
C GLN A 215 9.94 19.37 -36.15
N LYS A 216 10.38 20.51 -36.67
CA LYS A 216 11.31 20.54 -37.82
C LYS A 216 12.64 19.91 -37.35
N SER A 217 13.04 18.82 -37.96
CA SER A 217 14.36 18.22 -37.73
C SER A 217 14.96 17.82 -39.09
N PRO A 218 16.29 17.63 -39.17
CA PRO A 218 16.93 17.12 -40.39
C PRO A 218 16.39 15.78 -40.86
N TYR A 219 15.69 15.05 -39.98
CA TYR A 219 15.14 13.72 -40.22
C TYR A 219 13.65 13.72 -40.63
N THR A 220 12.99 14.89 -40.59
CA THR A 220 11.60 15.05 -41.05
C THR A 220 11.55 15.26 -42.57
N LYS A 221 10.95 14.31 -43.27
CA LYS A 221 10.88 14.27 -44.74
C LYS A 221 9.87 15.20 -45.39
N SER A 222 9.12 16.01 -44.69
CA SER A 222 8.04 16.84 -45.25
C SER A 222 8.28 18.32 -45.12
N ASP A 223 7.94 19.03 -46.18
CA ASP A 223 7.79 20.48 -46.17
C ASP A 223 6.89 20.91 -45.02
N ALA A 224 7.38 21.83 -44.25
CA ALA A 224 7.00 22.16 -42.87
C ALA A 224 5.56 22.63 -42.60
N LEU A 225 4.65 22.54 -43.52
CA LEU A 225 3.30 23.09 -43.40
C LEU A 225 2.23 22.14 -42.85
N ASN A 226 2.51 20.81 -42.82
CA ASN A 226 1.51 19.79 -42.44
C ASN A 226 2.06 18.65 -41.56
N LEU A 227 2.89 18.97 -40.56
CA LEU A 227 3.35 17.95 -39.61
C LEU A 227 2.19 17.53 -38.68
N VAL A 228 1.72 16.31 -38.81
CA VAL A 228 0.65 15.74 -38.01
C VAL A 228 1.22 14.87 -36.88
N PRO A 229 0.69 14.94 -35.65
CA PRO A 229 1.10 14.04 -34.57
C PRO A 229 0.90 12.56 -34.94
N GLU A 230 1.89 11.71 -34.64
CA GLU A 230 1.84 10.27 -34.87
C GLU A 230 1.66 9.54 -33.54
N VAL A 231 0.43 9.45 -33.06
CA VAL A 231 0.05 8.72 -31.83
C VAL A 231 -0.95 7.59 -32.09
N GLY A 232 -1.29 7.32 -33.35
CA GLY A 232 -2.28 6.32 -33.75
C GLY A 232 -1.92 4.90 -33.36
N SER A 233 -0.62 4.52 -33.44
CA SER A 233 -0.13 3.22 -33.01
C SER A 233 -0.24 3.05 -31.47
N LEU A 234 0.03 4.09 -30.71
CA LEU A 234 -0.15 4.09 -29.26
C LEU A 234 -1.62 3.94 -28.89
N PHE A 235 -2.49 4.67 -29.58
CA PHE A 235 -3.92 4.57 -29.35
C PHE A 235 -4.45 3.13 -29.61
N ARG A 236 -4.05 2.51 -30.71
CA ARG A 236 -4.39 1.10 -31.01
C ARG A 236 -3.91 0.15 -29.92
N GLU A 237 -2.66 0.27 -29.48
CA GLU A 237 -2.09 -0.58 -28.44
C GLU A 237 -2.83 -0.45 -27.10
N ILE A 238 -3.25 0.78 -26.72
CA ILE A 238 -4.07 1.03 -25.54
C ILE A 238 -5.42 0.32 -25.66
N ILE A 239 -6.11 0.47 -26.81
CA ILE A 239 -7.42 -0.14 -27.04
C ILE A 239 -7.31 -1.67 -27.01
N GLU A 240 -6.35 -2.26 -27.72
CA GLU A 240 -6.13 -3.71 -27.75
C GLU A 240 -5.83 -4.26 -26.35
N THR A 241 -5.02 -3.54 -25.59
CA THR A 241 -4.69 -3.94 -24.21
C THR A 241 -5.93 -3.91 -23.31
N LEU A 242 -6.75 -2.86 -23.41
CA LEU A 242 -7.93 -2.70 -22.56
C LEU A 242 -9.11 -3.58 -23.02
N ASP A 243 -9.27 -3.83 -24.31
CA ASP A 243 -10.29 -4.73 -24.82
C ASP A 243 -10.01 -6.18 -24.40
N ASN A 244 -8.76 -6.61 -24.53
CA ASN A 244 -8.37 -7.97 -24.17
C ASN A 244 -8.30 -8.21 -22.65
N ASN A 245 -7.78 -7.26 -21.86
CA ASN A 245 -7.40 -7.49 -20.47
C ASN A 245 -7.91 -6.41 -19.49
N GLY A 246 -8.63 -5.38 -19.95
CA GLY A 246 -8.98 -4.22 -19.14
C GLY A 246 -9.72 -4.55 -17.85
N GLU A 247 -10.68 -5.49 -17.90
CA GLU A 247 -11.43 -5.92 -16.72
C GLU A 247 -10.54 -6.63 -15.69
N GLU A 248 -9.59 -7.44 -16.14
CA GLU A 248 -8.61 -8.12 -15.27
C GLU A 248 -7.65 -7.11 -14.64
N LEU A 249 -7.13 -6.16 -15.42
CA LEU A 249 -6.23 -5.11 -14.95
C LEU A 249 -6.91 -4.22 -13.89
N LEU A 250 -8.17 -3.86 -14.11
CA LEU A 250 -8.97 -3.11 -13.14
C LEU A 250 -9.19 -3.93 -11.86
N ALA A 251 -9.55 -5.20 -11.97
CA ALA A 251 -9.74 -6.07 -10.80
C ALA A 251 -8.44 -6.27 -10.00
N ASP A 252 -7.30 -6.47 -10.66
CA ASP A 252 -5.97 -6.54 -10.04
C ASP A 252 -5.61 -5.24 -9.30
N ASN A 253 -5.89 -4.10 -9.91
CA ASN A 253 -5.65 -2.81 -9.30
C ASN A 253 -6.54 -2.60 -8.05
N ILE A 254 -7.81 -2.98 -8.11
CA ILE A 254 -8.72 -2.92 -6.96
C ILE A 254 -8.25 -3.87 -5.85
N LEU A 255 -7.85 -5.09 -6.19
CA LEU A 255 -7.28 -6.05 -5.23
C LEU A 255 -6.03 -5.47 -4.52
N PHE A 256 -5.11 -4.90 -5.27
CA PHE A 256 -3.93 -4.25 -4.71
C PHE A 256 -4.28 -3.11 -3.75
N ARG A 257 -5.22 -2.23 -4.14
CA ARG A 257 -5.65 -1.10 -3.32
C ARG A 257 -6.45 -1.52 -2.10
N SER A 258 -7.29 -2.56 -2.23
CA SER A 258 -8.05 -3.12 -1.10
C SER A 258 -7.13 -3.78 -0.07
N ASN A 259 -6.07 -4.48 -0.52
CA ASN A 259 -5.06 -5.03 0.37
C ASN A 259 -4.31 -3.93 1.15
N LYS A 260 -3.91 -2.83 0.49
CA LYS A 260 -3.34 -1.67 1.18
C LYS A 260 -4.29 -1.06 2.21
N LEU A 261 -5.56 -0.95 1.86
CA LEU A 261 -6.59 -0.46 2.77
C LEU A 261 -6.77 -1.41 3.96
N GLY A 262 -6.75 -2.72 3.72
CA GLY A 262 -6.81 -3.75 4.77
C GLY A 262 -5.64 -3.67 5.75
N ILE A 263 -4.42 -3.45 5.27
CA ILE A 263 -3.24 -3.22 6.12
C ILE A 263 -3.44 -1.96 6.98
N LYS A 264 -3.90 -0.86 6.39
CA LYS A 264 -4.18 0.38 7.13
C LYS A 264 -5.23 0.16 8.22
N SER A 265 -6.31 -0.56 7.90
CA SER A 265 -7.37 -0.92 8.86
C SER A 265 -6.84 -1.79 10.01
N LYS A 266 -6.01 -2.80 9.70
CA LYS A 266 -5.35 -3.65 10.72
C LYS A 266 -4.47 -2.81 11.65
N ASN A 267 -3.68 -1.89 11.11
CA ASN A 267 -2.81 -1.03 11.91
C ASN A 267 -3.62 -0.16 12.89
N PHE A 268 -4.76 0.39 12.48
CA PHE A 268 -5.63 1.13 13.40
C PHE A 268 -6.21 0.25 14.51
N VAL A 269 -6.64 -0.97 14.19
CA VAL A 269 -7.10 -1.92 15.21
C VAL A 269 -5.99 -2.28 16.19
N GLN A 270 -4.76 -2.50 15.70
CA GLN A 270 -3.61 -2.80 16.56
C GLN A 270 -3.24 -1.60 17.46
N GLU A 271 -3.22 -0.39 16.90
CA GLU A 271 -2.98 0.84 17.68
C GLU A 271 -4.02 1.00 18.79
N GLN A 272 -5.30 0.83 18.47
CA GLN A 272 -6.39 0.87 19.43
C GLN A 272 -6.24 -0.18 20.53
N ARG A 273 -5.96 -1.44 20.16
CA ARG A 273 -5.70 -2.53 21.12
C ARG A 273 -4.52 -2.21 22.03
N TYR A 274 -3.44 -1.68 21.48
CA TYR A 274 -2.28 -1.26 22.27
C TYR A 274 -2.60 -0.17 23.29
N LEU A 275 -3.33 0.88 22.86
CA LEU A 275 -3.77 1.95 23.77
C LEU A 275 -4.69 1.45 24.87
N MET A 276 -5.66 0.59 24.55
CA MET A 276 -6.56 -0.02 25.52
C MET A 276 -5.78 -0.93 26.50
N SER A 277 -4.85 -1.73 26.01
CA SER A 277 -4.01 -2.61 26.82
C SER A 277 -3.13 -1.84 27.80
N ASN A 278 -2.54 -0.72 27.36
CA ASN A 278 -1.75 0.13 28.24
C ASN A 278 -2.61 0.73 29.39
N LYS A 279 -3.88 1.09 29.12
CA LYS A 279 -4.81 1.54 30.17
C LYS A 279 -5.06 0.43 31.18
N VAL A 280 -5.27 -0.80 30.71
CA VAL A 280 -5.45 -1.97 31.59
C VAL A 280 -4.20 -2.21 32.43
N ILE A 281 -3.02 -2.25 31.81
CA ILE A 281 -1.75 -2.45 32.53
C ILE A 281 -1.55 -1.38 33.59
N ASN A 282 -1.74 -0.10 33.24
CA ASN A 282 -1.61 1.00 34.19
C ASN A 282 -2.61 0.89 35.35
N LYS A 283 -3.85 0.52 35.08
CA LYS A 283 -4.87 0.27 36.12
C LYS A 283 -4.36 -0.79 37.12
N TYR A 284 -3.91 -1.93 36.62
CA TYR A 284 -3.45 -3.02 37.49
C TYR A 284 -2.09 -2.71 38.17
N MET A 285 -1.24 -1.94 37.55
CA MET A 285 -0.01 -1.43 38.16
C MET A 285 -0.30 -0.57 39.41
N TRP A 286 -1.29 0.33 39.33
CA TRP A 286 -1.72 1.16 40.46
C TRP A 286 -2.43 0.34 41.56
N ILE A 287 -3.32 -0.59 41.18
CA ILE A 287 -3.98 -1.48 42.14
C ILE A 287 -2.93 -2.30 42.90
N THR A 288 -1.95 -2.89 42.20
CA THR A 288 -0.90 -3.69 42.82
C THR A 288 -0.01 -2.85 43.73
N GLY A 289 0.39 -1.67 43.30
CA GLY A 289 1.16 -0.74 44.12
C GLY A 289 0.42 -0.36 45.39
N GLY A 290 -0.88 -0.05 45.32
CA GLY A 290 -1.71 0.27 46.50
C GLY A 290 -1.88 -0.89 47.49
N VAL A 291 -2.12 -2.10 46.97
CA VAL A 291 -2.27 -3.30 47.82
C VAL A 291 -0.97 -3.61 48.60
N ILE A 292 0.22 -3.44 47.98
CA ILE A 292 1.50 -3.68 48.67
C ILE A 292 1.83 -2.64 49.72
N LEU A 293 1.41 -1.39 49.51
CA LEU A 293 1.57 -0.34 50.55
C LEU A 293 0.80 -0.68 51.82
N VAL A 294 -0.37 -1.32 51.69
CA VAL A 294 -1.21 -1.71 52.84
C VAL A 294 -0.75 -3.07 53.43
N ASN A 295 -0.39 -4.02 52.61
CA ASN A 295 -0.03 -5.39 53.04
C ASN A 295 1.20 -5.90 52.30
N PRO A 296 2.41 -5.81 52.89
CA PRO A 296 3.68 -6.18 52.22
C PRO A 296 3.79 -7.68 52.13
N LEU A 297 3.50 -8.23 50.94
CA LEU A 297 3.74 -9.62 50.56
C LEU A 297 5.06 -9.71 49.75
N PRO A 298 5.79 -10.85 49.80
CA PRO A 298 6.88 -11.08 48.89
C PRO A 298 6.43 -10.94 47.42
N ALA A 299 7.12 -10.13 46.64
CA ALA A 299 6.69 -9.75 45.28
C ALA A 299 6.47 -10.98 44.36
N VAL A 300 7.16 -12.08 44.59
CA VAL A 300 7.02 -13.30 43.76
C VAL A 300 5.72 -14.05 44.10
N ASP A 301 5.36 -14.18 45.37
CA ASP A 301 4.12 -14.82 45.79
C ASP A 301 2.89 -13.99 45.40
N PHE A 302 3.03 -12.68 45.42
CA PHE A 302 1.99 -11.76 44.94
C PHE A 302 1.65 -11.97 43.46
N LEU A 303 2.65 -12.11 42.58
CA LEU A 303 2.44 -12.32 41.15
C LEU A 303 1.83 -13.69 40.81
N THR A 304 2.07 -14.70 41.62
CA THR A 304 1.61 -16.08 41.36
C THR A 304 0.24 -16.39 41.93
N THR A 305 -0.15 -15.73 43.02
CA THR A 305 -1.34 -16.12 43.79
C THR A 305 -2.53 -15.17 43.73
N THR A 306 -2.35 -13.94 43.20
CA THR A 306 -3.41 -12.94 43.29
C THR A 306 -4.41 -12.94 42.14
N SER A 307 -5.69 -12.74 42.51
CA SER A 307 -6.78 -12.52 41.56
C SER A 307 -6.56 -11.33 40.63
N VAL A 308 -5.71 -10.39 41.02
CA VAL A 308 -5.38 -9.16 40.27
C VAL A 308 -4.66 -9.48 38.95
N ASN A 309 -3.65 -10.36 38.98
CA ASN A 309 -2.93 -10.76 37.77
C ASN A 309 -3.83 -11.55 36.80
N LEU A 310 -4.61 -12.49 37.34
CA LEU A 310 -5.59 -13.23 36.54
C LEU A 310 -6.60 -12.31 35.87
N GLN A 311 -7.10 -11.30 36.63
CA GLN A 311 -8.03 -10.32 36.08
C GLN A 311 -7.38 -9.47 34.97
N MET A 312 -6.12 -9.02 35.13
CA MET A 312 -5.38 -8.30 34.10
C MET A 312 -5.24 -9.16 32.82
N ILE A 313 -4.81 -10.42 32.94
CA ILE A 313 -4.68 -11.33 31.79
C ILE A 313 -6.02 -11.53 31.10
N MET A 314 -7.09 -11.72 31.85
CA MET A 314 -8.45 -11.87 31.32
C MET A 314 -8.98 -10.60 30.64
N GLU A 315 -8.68 -9.40 31.17
CA GLU A 315 -9.04 -8.14 30.52
C GLU A 315 -8.22 -7.92 29.25
N LEU A 316 -6.92 -8.21 29.26
CA LEU A 316 -6.07 -8.13 28.07
C LEU A 316 -6.52 -9.12 26.99
N SER A 317 -6.81 -10.36 27.34
CA SER A 317 -7.28 -11.35 26.38
C SER A 317 -8.57 -10.92 25.67
N LYS A 318 -9.49 -10.27 26.39
CA LYS A 318 -10.73 -9.72 25.79
C LYS A 318 -10.46 -8.64 24.75
N ILE A 319 -9.45 -7.76 24.99
CA ILE A 319 -9.04 -6.72 24.02
C ILE A 319 -8.56 -7.35 22.71
N TYR A 320 -7.87 -8.48 22.80
CA TYR A 320 -7.37 -9.22 21.63
C TYR A 320 -8.37 -10.27 21.09
N GLU A 321 -9.59 -10.33 21.68
CA GLU A 321 -10.65 -11.29 21.30
C GLU A 321 -10.21 -12.76 21.49
N ILE A 322 -9.29 -13.02 22.41
CA ILE A 322 -8.81 -14.36 22.74
C ILE A 322 -9.66 -14.92 23.89
N LYS A 323 -10.24 -16.10 23.69
CA LYS A 323 -11.02 -16.80 24.72
C LYS A 323 -10.07 -17.59 25.61
N LEU A 324 -9.83 -17.08 26.83
CA LEU A 324 -9.07 -17.77 27.87
C LEU A 324 -9.99 -18.19 29.01
N THR A 325 -9.78 -19.41 29.52
CA THR A 325 -10.35 -19.83 30.81
C THR A 325 -9.51 -19.29 31.96
N LYS A 326 -10.03 -19.31 33.18
CA LYS A 326 -9.26 -18.96 34.37
C LYS A 326 -8.02 -19.86 34.56
N LYS A 327 -8.13 -21.12 34.14
CA LYS A 327 -7.01 -22.08 34.18
C LYS A 327 -5.93 -21.68 33.19
N ASP A 328 -6.30 -21.42 31.92
CA ASP A 328 -5.34 -20.97 30.89
C ASP A 328 -4.65 -19.67 31.28
N ALA A 329 -5.37 -18.73 31.87
CA ALA A 329 -4.78 -17.48 32.35
C ALA A 329 -3.77 -17.71 33.50
N LYS A 330 -4.03 -18.66 34.39
CA LYS A 330 -3.10 -19.05 35.45
C LYS A 330 -1.85 -19.73 34.90
N ASP A 331 -2.01 -20.67 33.98
CA ASP A 331 -0.92 -21.38 33.34
C ASP A 331 -0.03 -20.42 32.53
N LEU A 332 -0.63 -19.47 31.83
CA LEU A 332 0.06 -18.43 31.08
C LEU A 332 0.86 -17.50 32.03
N ALA A 333 0.26 -17.06 33.13
CA ALA A 333 0.94 -16.25 34.13
C ALA A 333 2.18 -16.98 34.70
N THR A 334 2.03 -18.24 35.07
CA THR A 334 3.11 -19.07 35.62
C THR A 334 4.24 -19.26 34.61
N SER A 335 3.90 -19.53 33.36
CA SER A 335 4.88 -19.69 32.27
C SER A 335 5.68 -18.43 32.00
N LEU A 336 5.01 -17.27 31.95
CA LEU A 336 5.66 -15.97 31.76
C LEU A 336 6.59 -15.61 32.90
N LEU A 337 6.15 -15.80 34.15
CA LEU A 337 6.98 -15.53 35.33
C LEU A 337 8.20 -16.45 35.38
N SER A 338 8.03 -17.75 35.05
CA SER A 338 9.14 -18.70 34.95
C SER A 338 10.16 -18.27 33.88
N ALA A 339 9.69 -17.82 32.72
CA ALA A 339 10.56 -17.34 31.66
C ALA A 339 11.33 -16.07 32.08
N LEU A 340 10.66 -15.10 32.70
CA LEU A 340 11.28 -13.88 33.23
C LEU A 340 12.29 -14.17 34.33
N ALA A 341 12.04 -15.15 35.21
CA ALA A 341 12.95 -15.61 36.24
C ALA A 341 14.21 -16.24 35.64
N LYS A 342 14.08 -17.08 34.62
CA LYS A 342 15.23 -17.70 33.92
C LYS A 342 16.09 -16.67 33.20
N GLN A 343 15.53 -15.61 32.69
CA GLN A 343 16.28 -14.52 32.05
C GLN A 343 16.94 -13.55 33.05
N GLY A 344 16.81 -13.79 34.35
CA GLY A 344 17.41 -12.95 35.41
C GLY A 344 16.70 -11.59 35.59
N ILE A 345 15.62 -11.31 34.85
CA ILE A 345 14.90 -10.03 34.88
C ILE A 345 14.33 -9.75 36.28
N LEU A 346 13.83 -10.80 36.98
CA LEU A 346 13.37 -10.68 38.36
C LEU A 346 14.46 -10.30 39.34
N LYS A 347 15.69 -10.82 39.14
CA LYS A 347 16.88 -10.50 39.98
C LYS A 347 17.46 -9.13 39.59
N GLY A 348 17.50 -8.78 38.29
CA GLY A 348 18.02 -7.52 37.79
C GLY A 348 17.19 -6.31 38.20
N GLY A 349 15.86 -6.42 38.18
CA GLY A 349 14.96 -5.35 38.63
C GLY A 349 15.10 -5.02 40.14
N LEU A 350 15.39 -6.03 40.97
CA LEU A 350 15.71 -5.84 42.39
C LEU A 350 17.12 -5.28 42.59
N ALA A 351 18.11 -5.66 41.76
CA ALA A 351 19.49 -5.23 41.86
C ALA A 351 19.71 -3.77 41.40
N ILE A 352 18.96 -3.27 40.43
CA ILE A 352 19.07 -1.88 39.94
C ILE A 352 18.62 -0.86 40.99
N LEU A 353 17.67 -1.24 41.85
CA LEU A 353 17.19 -0.38 42.95
C LEU A 353 18.03 -0.48 44.24
N SER A 354 18.86 -1.50 44.35
CA SER A 354 19.66 -1.81 45.57
C SER A 354 20.86 -0.87 45.81
N PRO A 355 21.69 -0.52 44.83
CA PRO A 355 22.90 0.27 45.10
C PRO A 355 22.66 1.75 45.40
N ALA A 356 21.62 2.33 44.85
CA ALA A 356 21.30 3.77 45.04
C ALA A 356 20.72 4.09 46.42
N LEU A 357 20.29 3.07 47.18
CA LEU A 357 19.60 3.20 48.45
C LEU A 357 20.31 2.58 49.62
N ALA A 358 21.55 2.09 49.43
CA ALA A 358 22.37 1.42 50.46
C ALA A 358 22.98 2.41 51.48
N THR A 359 22.90 3.71 51.25
CA THR A 359 23.41 4.73 52.14
C THR A 359 22.27 5.49 52.83
N SER A 360 22.02 5.05 54.06
CA SER A 360 21.30 5.78 55.13
C SER A 360 19.78 5.97 55.04
N LEU A 361 19.18 5.63 56.18
CA LEU A 361 17.92 6.07 56.77
C LEU A 361 16.65 5.19 56.60
N THR A 362 16.26 4.66 57.73
CA THR A 362 14.94 4.08 58.08
C THR A 362 14.46 2.92 57.19
N LYS A 363 14.95 1.77 57.51
CA LYS A 363 14.76 0.47 56.83
C LYS A 363 13.30 0.00 56.66
N ILE A 364 12.32 0.58 57.34
CA ILE A 364 10.95 0.05 57.34
C ILE A 364 10.03 0.79 56.33
N ILE A 365 10.13 2.09 56.23
CA ILE A 365 9.24 2.89 55.32
C ILE A 365 9.76 2.79 53.88
N LEU A 366 11.07 2.80 53.69
CA LEU A 366 11.69 2.65 52.36
C LEU A 366 11.43 1.27 51.75
N SER A 367 11.36 0.20 52.55
CA SER A 367 11.11 -1.15 52.05
C SER A 367 9.74 -1.31 51.38
N LYS A 368 8.70 -0.72 51.94
CA LYS A 368 7.32 -0.78 51.36
C LYS A 368 7.21 -0.02 50.07
N SER A 369 7.77 1.19 50.01
CA SER A 369 7.74 2.01 48.80
C SER A 369 8.54 1.36 47.66
N ILE A 370 9.69 0.78 47.95
CA ILE A 370 10.52 0.05 46.96
C ILE A 370 9.80 -1.20 46.47
N GLN A 371 9.19 -1.99 47.35
CA GLN A 371 8.39 -3.16 46.98
C GLN A 371 7.19 -2.79 46.11
N SER A 372 6.52 -1.71 46.42
CA SER A 372 5.39 -1.18 45.62
C SER A 372 5.82 -0.79 44.22
N VAL A 373 6.93 -0.04 44.07
CA VAL A 373 7.48 0.36 42.77
C VAL A 373 7.93 -0.87 41.96
N THR A 374 8.62 -1.82 42.62
CA THR A 374 9.11 -3.05 41.98
C THR A 374 7.95 -3.92 41.49
N ALA A 375 6.90 -4.07 42.26
CA ALA A 375 5.72 -4.84 41.86
C ALA A 375 4.96 -4.18 40.72
N GLY A 376 4.78 -2.87 40.75
CA GLY A 376 4.20 -2.13 39.64
C GLY A 376 5.01 -2.30 38.34
N TRP A 377 6.34 -2.25 38.44
CA TRP A 377 7.22 -2.46 37.32
C TRP A 377 7.13 -3.91 36.76
N LEU A 378 7.06 -4.92 37.62
CA LEU A 378 6.86 -6.32 37.21
C LEU A 378 5.52 -6.51 36.52
N ILE A 379 4.42 -5.95 37.02
CA ILE A 379 3.12 -5.96 36.34
C ILE A 379 3.22 -5.36 34.96
N ARG A 380 3.95 -4.26 34.81
CA ARG A 380 4.15 -3.63 33.49
C ARG A 380 4.90 -4.56 32.52
N ILE A 381 5.98 -5.23 32.95
CA ILE A 381 6.71 -6.18 32.10
C ILE A 381 5.82 -7.36 31.72
N VAL A 382 5.13 -7.98 32.67
CA VAL A 382 4.20 -9.07 32.40
C VAL A 382 3.11 -8.61 31.42
N GLY A 383 2.53 -7.44 31.63
CA GLY A 383 1.50 -6.88 30.74
C GLY A 383 2.02 -6.63 29.32
N LEU A 384 3.21 -6.06 29.17
CA LEU A 384 3.82 -5.83 27.86
C LEU A 384 4.18 -7.15 27.15
N SER A 385 4.66 -8.14 27.88
CA SER A 385 4.93 -9.48 27.35
C SER A 385 3.64 -10.18 26.88
N LEU A 386 2.54 -10.00 27.61
CA LEU A 386 1.22 -10.48 27.21
C LEU A 386 0.69 -9.80 25.95
N ILE A 387 0.88 -8.48 25.81
CA ILE A 387 0.54 -7.76 24.59
C ILE A 387 1.26 -8.38 23.41
N GLU A 388 2.55 -8.64 23.52
CA GLU A 388 3.34 -9.23 22.44
C GLU A 388 2.90 -10.67 22.13
N TYR A 389 2.64 -11.48 23.16
CA TYR A 389 2.10 -12.83 23.01
C TYR A 389 0.73 -12.85 22.31
N PHE A 390 -0.16 -11.92 22.62
CA PHE A 390 -1.51 -11.84 22.04
C PHE A 390 -1.55 -11.24 20.63
N LYS A 391 -0.48 -10.57 20.18
CA LYS A 391 -0.37 -10.06 18.81
C LYS A 391 -0.04 -11.15 17.79
N ASN A 392 0.70 -12.17 18.21
CA ASN A 392 1.11 -13.31 17.38
C ASN A 392 0.00 -14.39 17.34
#